data_96d7cd49132b6c0d9d4f8a7417908eed
#
_entry.id   96d7cd49132b6c0d9d4f8a7417908eed
#
_cell.length_a   1.000
_cell.length_b   1.000
_cell.length_c   1.000
_cell.angle_alpha   90.00
_cell.angle_beta   90.00
_cell.angle_gamma   90.00
#
_symmetry.space_group_name_H-M   'P 1'
#
loop_
_entity.id
_entity.type
_entity.pdbx_description
1 polymer ?
#
loop_
_entity_poly.entity_id
_entity_poly.type
_entity_poly.pdbx_seq_one_letter_code
_entity_poly.pdbx_strand_id
1 'polypeptide(L)'
;MQKNGFLTLCFSFIPGAGQMYQGYMKRGLTQVLLFVIPLMIGGAFLPVLMVLSAVVYMYSFFDSLNLHAQLRQGIVPEDAFLFSWDGGEDLARLVERRHHLIGWALVVLGVAGLYQGFVSPWLYRLVGLIGWDTALGQLVNQIVRGIPGLVVGLVFIGLGLWLIKGG
;
A
#
# COMPACT_ATOMS: atom_id res chain seq x y z
N MET A 1 -33.27 9.11 -2.01
CA MET A 1 -32.92 9.81 -3.26
C MET A 1 -32.07 8.87 -4.10
N GLN A 2 -32.58 8.41 -5.25
CA GLN A 2 -31.76 7.62 -6.17
C GLN A 2 -30.70 8.53 -6.80
N LYS A 3 -29.41 8.20 -6.63
CA LYS A 3 -28.31 8.93 -7.23
C LYS A 3 -28.16 8.54 -8.71
N ASN A 4 -27.67 9.47 -9.52
CA ASN A 4 -27.56 9.29 -10.95
C ASN A 4 -26.53 8.21 -11.29
N GLY A 5 -26.93 7.15 -12.01
CA GLY A 5 -26.05 6.03 -12.34
C GLY A 5 -24.84 6.41 -13.19
N PHE A 6 -25.00 7.40 -14.07
CA PHE A 6 -23.89 7.92 -14.88
C PHE A 6 -22.81 8.59 -14.02
N LEU A 7 -23.23 9.41 -13.06
CA LEU A 7 -22.27 10.04 -12.13
C LEU A 7 -21.61 9.00 -11.21
N THR A 8 -22.36 7.98 -10.80
CA THR A 8 -21.78 6.86 -10.04
C THR A 8 -20.68 6.17 -10.85
N LEU A 9 -20.94 5.88 -12.13
CA LEU A 9 -19.93 5.30 -13.01
C LEU A 9 -18.69 6.21 -13.12
N CYS A 10 -18.88 7.50 -13.37
CA CYS A 10 -17.76 8.46 -13.46
C CYS A 10 -16.92 8.49 -12.19
N PHE A 11 -17.57 8.55 -11.01
CA PHE A 11 -16.85 8.55 -9.74
C PHE A 11 -16.23 7.21 -9.39
N SER A 12 -16.72 6.09 -9.95
CA SER A 12 -16.14 4.76 -9.74
C SER A 12 -14.75 4.60 -10.34
N PHE A 13 -14.36 5.42 -11.32
CA PHE A 13 -12.99 5.44 -11.84
C PHE A 13 -11.96 5.94 -10.83
N ILE A 14 -12.39 6.61 -9.77
CA ILE A 14 -11.51 7.02 -8.67
C ILE A 14 -11.79 6.07 -7.49
N PRO A 15 -10.78 5.32 -7.01
CA PRO A 15 -10.97 4.38 -5.90
C PRO A 15 -11.62 5.04 -4.69
N GLY A 16 -12.70 4.45 -4.18
CA GLY A 16 -13.45 4.97 -3.04
C GLY A 16 -14.41 6.12 -3.33
N ALA A 17 -14.22 6.91 -4.39
CA ALA A 17 -15.07 8.07 -4.66
C ALA A 17 -16.50 7.70 -5.05
N GLY A 18 -16.68 6.60 -5.79
CA GLY A 18 -18.00 6.09 -6.15
C GLY A 18 -18.85 5.72 -4.94
N GLN A 19 -18.25 5.08 -3.94
CA GLN A 19 -18.91 4.73 -2.67
C GLN A 19 -19.25 5.98 -1.85
N MET A 20 -18.29 6.92 -1.74
CA MET A 20 -18.50 8.20 -1.06
C MET A 20 -19.63 9.01 -1.72
N TYR A 21 -19.69 9.05 -3.05
CA TYR A 21 -20.78 9.70 -3.78
C TYR A 21 -22.15 9.08 -3.46
N GLN A 22 -22.20 7.77 -3.25
CA GLN A 22 -23.43 7.05 -2.87
C GLN A 22 -23.79 7.24 -1.39
N GLY A 23 -22.93 7.89 -0.59
CA GLY A 23 -23.17 8.17 0.84
C GLY A 23 -22.45 7.20 1.78
N TYR A 24 -21.66 6.26 1.26
CA TYR A 24 -20.90 5.26 2.01
C TYR A 24 -19.47 5.76 2.27
N MET A 25 -19.36 6.71 3.19
CA MET A 25 -18.10 7.42 3.47
C MET A 25 -17.04 6.50 4.08
N LYS A 26 -17.41 5.67 5.06
CA LYS A 26 -16.48 4.76 5.74
C LYS A 26 -15.91 3.73 4.77
N ARG A 27 -16.78 3.13 3.97
CA ARG A 27 -16.41 2.14 2.95
C ARG A 27 -15.51 2.75 1.88
N GLY A 28 -15.86 3.94 1.37
CA GLY A 28 -15.05 4.66 0.39
C GLY A 28 -13.68 5.08 0.94
N LEU A 29 -13.61 5.62 2.15
CA LEU A 29 -12.34 6.01 2.79
C LEU A 29 -11.40 4.82 2.95
N THR A 30 -11.93 3.67 3.37
CA THR A 30 -11.12 2.45 3.50
C THR A 30 -10.50 2.04 2.16
N GLN A 31 -11.26 2.14 1.07
CA GLN A 31 -10.77 1.79 -0.27
C GLN A 31 -9.71 2.77 -0.78
N VAL A 32 -9.87 4.08 -0.50
CA VAL A 32 -8.83 5.08 -0.80
C VAL A 32 -7.53 4.72 -0.08
N LEU A 33 -7.59 4.45 1.21
CA LEU A 33 -6.41 4.10 2.01
C LEU A 33 -5.75 2.81 1.51
N LEU A 34 -6.55 1.76 1.24
CA LEU A 34 -6.06 0.49 0.70
C LEU A 34 -5.39 0.64 -0.68
N PHE A 35 -5.80 1.63 -1.48
CA PHE A 35 -5.20 1.93 -2.76
C PHE A 35 -3.92 2.77 -2.62
N VAL A 36 -3.98 3.86 -1.84
CA VAL A 36 -2.91 4.85 -1.75
C VAL A 36 -1.70 4.31 -0.98
N ILE A 37 -1.91 3.59 0.12
CA ILE A 37 -0.82 3.10 0.97
C ILE A 37 0.11 2.14 0.21
N PRO A 38 -0.38 1.07 -0.44
CA PRO A 38 0.48 0.18 -1.21
C PRO A 38 1.11 0.87 -2.42
N LEU A 39 0.41 1.83 -3.04
CA LEU A 39 0.93 2.60 -4.16
C LEU A 39 2.15 3.45 -3.74
N MET A 40 2.06 4.14 -2.61
CA MET A 40 3.16 4.97 -2.08
C MET A 40 4.35 4.10 -1.66
N ILE A 41 4.10 3.02 -0.92
CA ILE A 41 5.17 2.11 -0.49
C ILE A 41 5.78 1.39 -1.70
N GLY A 42 4.95 0.99 -2.65
CA GLY A 42 5.37 0.33 -3.89
C GLY A 42 6.26 1.21 -4.75
N GLY A 43 5.91 2.49 -4.89
CA GLY A 43 6.71 3.45 -5.64
C GLY A 43 8.05 3.79 -4.98
N ALA A 44 8.10 3.75 -3.64
CA ALA A 44 9.30 4.10 -2.89
C ALA A 44 10.26 2.90 -2.67
N PHE A 45 9.71 1.69 -2.38
CA PHE A 45 10.52 0.60 -1.83
C PHE A 45 10.30 -0.76 -2.51
N LEU A 46 9.06 -1.13 -2.81
CA LEU A 46 8.68 -2.47 -3.25
C LEU A 46 7.70 -2.41 -4.42
N PRO A 47 8.20 -2.39 -5.67
CA PRO A 47 7.34 -2.30 -6.87
C PRO A 47 6.22 -3.34 -6.94
N VAL A 48 6.41 -4.51 -6.31
CA VAL A 48 5.38 -5.55 -6.24
C VAL A 48 4.08 -5.09 -5.55
N LEU A 49 4.17 -4.13 -4.61
CA LEU A 49 2.99 -3.57 -3.95
C LEU A 49 2.12 -2.71 -4.88
N MET A 50 2.68 -2.20 -5.98
CA MET A 50 1.89 -1.51 -7.00
C MET A 50 0.85 -2.44 -7.66
N VAL A 51 1.18 -3.74 -7.78
CA VAL A 51 0.25 -4.75 -8.28
C VAL A 51 -0.95 -4.89 -7.34
N LEU A 52 -0.70 -4.83 -6.02
CA LEU A 52 -1.77 -4.86 -5.03
C LEU A 52 -2.71 -3.65 -5.17
N SER A 53 -2.14 -2.46 -5.42
CA SER A 53 -2.95 -1.26 -5.69
C SER A 53 -3.84 -1.44 -6.93
N ALA A 54 -3.34 -2.08 -7.98
CA ALA A 54 -4.13 -2.37 -9.18
C ALA A 54 -5.32 -3.31 -8.87
N VAL A 55 -5.10 -4.33 -8.02
CA VAL A 55 -6.17 -5.24 -7.56
C VAL A 55 -7.22 -4.47 -6.74
N VAL A 56 -6.78 -3.63 -5.81
CA VAL A 56 -7.69 -2.78 -5.01
C VAL A 56 -8.46 -1.81 -5.89
N TYR A 57 -7.84 -1.24 -6.92
CA TYR A 57 -8.50 -0.38 -7.90
C TYR A 57 -9.67 -1.09 -8.59
N MET A 58 -9.42 -2.29 -9.12
CA MET A 58 -10.44 -3.10 -9.77
C MET A 58 -11.58 -3.47 -8.80
N TYR A 59 -11.21 -3.90 -7.59
CA TYR A 59 -12.19 -4.20 -6.55
C TYR A 59 -13.07 -2.99 -6.23
N SER A 60 -12.46 -1.81 -6.01
CA SER A 60 -13.18 -0.56 -5.71
C SER A 60 -14.15 -0.17 -6.82
N PHE A 61 -13.74 -0.32 -8.09
CA PHE A 61 -14.58 -0.02 -9.24
C PHE A 61 -15.83 -0.90 -9.26
N PHE A 62 -15.67 -2.22 -9.21
CA PHE A 62 -16.81 -3.14 -9.26
C PHE A 62 -17.67 -3.06 -7.99
N ASP A 63 -17.07 -2.83 -6.83
CA ASP A 63 -17.79 -2.65 -5.57
C ASP A 63 -18.72 -1.44 -5.60
N SER A 64 -18.27 -0.32 -6.17
CA SER A 64 -19.09 0.88 -6.36
C SER A 64 -20.32 0.62 -7.25
N LEU A 65 -20.14 -0.13 -8.34
CA LEU A 65 -21.24 -0.50 -9.25
C LEU A 65 -22.22 -1.47 -8.61
N ASN A 66 -21.71 -2.45 -7.87
CA ASN A 66 -22.54 -3.40 -7.13
C ASN A 66 -23.36 -2.71 -6.04
N LEU A 67 -22.75 -1.79 -5.30
CA LEU A 67 -23.42 -0.96 -4.31
C LEU A 67 -24.56 -0.15 -4.95
N HIS A 68 -24.32 0.45 -6.12
CA HIS A 68 -25.36 1.17 -6.87
C HIS A 68 -26.52 0.24 -7.26
N ALA A 69 -26.22 -0.97 -7.72
CA ALA A 69 -27.24 -1.97 -8.06
C ALA A 69 -28.08 -2.39 -6.86
N GLN A 70 -27.46 -2.61 -5.69
CA GLN A 70 -28.15 -2.94 -4.44
C GLN A 70 -29.09 -1.81 -3.99
N LEU A 71 -28.62 -0.57 -4.04
CA LEU A 71 -29.43 0.61 -3.69
C LEU A 71 -30.64 0.78 -4.62
N ARG A 72 -30.51 0.42 -5.90
CA ARG A 72 -31.64 0.43 -6.85
C ARG A 72 -32.69 -0.65 -6.54
N GLN A 73 -32.26 -1.75 -5.94
CA GLN A 73 -33.15 -2.83 -5.47
C GLN A 73 -33.78 -2.53 -4.11
N GLY A 74 -33.49 -1.38 -3.50
CA GLY A 74 -33.98 -1.00 -2.18
C GLY A 74 -33.21 -1.64 -1.03
N ILE A 75 -32.11 -2.35 -1.33
CA ILE A 75 -31.21 -2.91 -0.32
C ILE A 75 -30.25 -1.80 0.11
N VAL A 76 -30.30 -1.45 1.41
CA VAL A 76 -29.42 -0.45 2.00
C VAL A 76 -28.41 -1.17 2.88
N PRO A 77 -27.18 -1.47 2.36
CA PRO A 77 -26.12 -2.07 3.17
C PRO A 77 -25.70 -1.10 4.28
N GLU A 78 -25.15 -1.63 5.36
CA GLU A 78 -24.56 -0.82 6.42
C GLU A 78 -23.27 -0.16 5.93
N ASP A 79 -23.08 1.14 6.26
CA ASP A 79 -21.82 1.84 5.98
C ASP A 79 -20.79 1.45 7.03
N ALA A 80 -20.14 0.32 6.80
CA ALA A 80 -19.06 -0.19 7.64
C ALA A 80 -17.69 0.04 6.96
N PHE A 81 -16.65 0.17 7.77
CA PHE A 81 -15.29 0.03 7.26
C PHE A 81 -15.12 -1.39 6.72
N LEU A 82 -14.44 -1.56 5.59
CA LEU A 82 -14.13 -2.89 5.01
C LEU A 82 -13.29 -3.75 5.98
N PHE A 83 -12.47 -3.10 6.77
CA PHE A 83 -11.97 -3.65 8.01
C PHE A 83 -12.92 -3.15 9.10
N SER A 84 -13.81 -4.01 9.58
CA SER A 84 -14.67 -3.68 10.72
C SER A 84 -13.75 -3.38 11.90
N TRP A 85 -13.63 -2.08 12.21
CA TRP A 85 -12.89 -1.58 13.37
C TRP A 85 -13.61 -1.95 14.69
N ASP A 86 -14.68 -2.75 14.61
CA ASP A 86 -15.23 -3.48 15.75
C ASP A 86 -14.20 -4.44 16.38
N GLY A 87 -13.19 -4.83 15.59
CA GLY A 87 -11.96 -5.44 16.07
C GLY A 87 -10.91 -4.45 16.55
N GLY A 88 -11.27 -3.25 16.96
CA GLY A 88 -10.32 -2.36 17.67
C GLY A 88 -9.66 -3.08 18.85
N GLU A 89 -10.36 -3.99 19.50
CA GLU A 89 -9.77 -4.90 20.47
C GLU A 89 -8.85 -5.94 19.83
N ASP A 90 -9.19 -6.50 18.66
CA ASP A 90 -8.35 -7.50 18.00
C ASP A 90 -7.11 -6.88 17.34
N LEU A 91 -7.24 -5.70 16.74
CA LEU A 91 -6.07 -4.94 16.26
C LEU A 91 -5.22 -4.41 17.40
N ALA A 92 -5.83 -3.89 18.47
CA ALA A 92 -5.10 -3.49 19.67
C ALA A 92 -4.39 -4.69 20.30
N ARG A 93 -5.05 -5.85 20.40
CA ARG A 93 -4.42 -7.10 20.86
C ARG A 93 -3.33 -7.62 19.92
N LEU A 94 -3.49 -7.47 18.59
CA LEU A 94 -2.45 -7.80 17.61
C LEU A 94 -1.28 -6.82 17.70
N VAL A 95 -1.55 -5.54 17.88
CA VAL A 95 -0.52 -4.51 18.09
C VAL A 95 0.15 -4.71 19.46
N GLU A 96 -0.59 -4.97 20.52
CA GLU A 96 -0.02 -5.30 21.85
C GLU A 96 0.79 -6.59 21.85
N ARG A 97 0.31 -7.63 21.18
CA ARG A 97 1.01 -8.91 21.08
C ARG A 97 2.23 -8.88 20.17
N ARG A 98 2.26 -7.96 19.18
CA ARG A 98 3.28 -7.92 18.12
C ARG A 98 3.86 -6.51 17.89
N HIS A 99 3.79 -5.64 18.89
CA HIS A 99 4.33 -4.27 18.80
C HIS A 99 5.82 -4.26 18.41
N HIS A 100 6.61 -5.25 18.82
CA HIS A 100 7.99 -5.40 18.37
C HIS A 100 8.12 -5.60 16.86
N LEU A 101 7.24 -6.38 16.23
CA LEU A 101 7.28 -6.61 14.78
C LEU A 101 6.90 -5.36 13.99
N ILE A 102 5.85 -4.67 14.42
CA ILE A 102 5.41 -3.42 13.80
C ILE A 102 6.48 -2.35 13.99
N GLY A 103 7.07 -2.26 15.19
CA GLY A 103 8.18 -1.35 15.47
C GLY A 103 9.40 -1.63 14.57
N TRP A 104 9.82 -2.89 14.42
CA TRP A 104 10.90 -3.26 13.54
C TRP A 104 10.60 -2.99 12.06
N ALA A 105 9.37 -3.25 11.60
CA ALA A 105 8.94 -2.93 10.24
C ALA A 105 9.02 -1.41 9.97
N LEU A 106 8.57 -0.58 10.91
CA LEU A 106 8.66 0.88 10.83
C LEU A 106 10.11 1.36 10.83
N VAL A 107 10.98 0.79 11.67
CA VAL A 107 12.42 1.11 11.69
C VAL A 107 13.06 0.78 10.34
N VAL A 108 12.79 -0.41 9.79
CA VAL A 108 13.33 -0.82 8.48
C VAL A 108 12.85 0.11 7.36
N LEU A 109 11.56 0.46 7.35
CA LEU A 109 11.01 1.41 6.38
C LEU A 109 11.62 2.81 6.55
N GLY A 110 11.82 3.26 7.79
CA GLY A 110 12.47 4.54 8.10
C GLY A 110 13.92 4.57 7.63
N VAL A 111 14.70 3.53 7.92
CA VAL A 111 16.11 3.40 7.50
C VAL A 111 16.20 3.33 5.97
N ALA A 112 15.33 2.56 5.32
CA ALA A 112 15.28 2.50 3.86
C ALA A 112 14.91 3.85 3.23
N GLY A 113 14.01 4.62 3.86
CA GLY A 113 13.66 5.98 3.44
C GLY A 113 14.82 6.96 3.58
N LEU A 114 15.53 6.92 4.71
CA LEU A 114 16.73 7.74 4.92
C LEU A 114 17.84 7.37 3.93
N TYR A 115 18.05 6.09 3.65
CA TYR A 115 19.00 5.65 2.65
C TYR A 115 18.65 6.22 1.27
N GLN A 116 17.40 6.12 0.82
CA GLN A 116 16.98 6.65 -0.47
C GLN A 116 17.02 8.19 -0.52
N GLY A 117 16.64 8.87 0.54
CA GLY A 117 16.57 10.33 0.58
C GLY A 117 17.93 11.02 0.72
N PHE A 118 18.86 10.42 1.47
CA PHE A 118 20.14 11.06 1.81
C PHE A 118 21.35 10.31 1.25
N VAL A 119 21.45 9.01 1.46
CA VAL A 119 22.65 8.24 1.13
C VAL A 119 22.75 7.99 -0.38
N SER A 120 21.65 7.59 -1.00
CA SER A 120 21.61 7.28 -2.43
C SER A 120 22.03 8.45 -3.32
N PRO A 121 21.54 9.70 -3.15
CA PRO A 121 21.97 10.83 -3.96
C PRO A 121 23.46 11.16 -3.83
N TRP A 122 24.01 10.96 -2.63
CA TRP A 122 25.46 11.16 -2.38
C TRP A 122 26.28 10.11 -3.12
N LEU A 123 25.89 8.84 -3.03
CA LEU A 123 26.56 7.77 -3.75
C LEU A 123 26.49 7.96 -5.27
N TYR A 124 25.37 8.42 -5.80
CA TYR A 124 25.23 8.73 -7.21
C TYR A 124 26.18 9.85 -7.67
N ARG A 125 26.41 10.86 -6.84
CA ARG A 125 27.42 11.91 -7.14
C ARG A 125 28.83 11.32 -7.20
N LEU A 126 29.18 10.43 -6.29
CA LEU A 126 30.50 9.76 -6.29
C LEU A 126 30.68 8.85 -7.52
N VAL A 127 29.66 8.10 -7.89
CA VAL A 127 29.67 7.27 -9.11
C VAL A 127 29.81 8.15 -10.36
N GLY A 128 29.19 9.34 -10.37
CA GLY A 128 29.35 10.31 -11.46
C GLY A 128 30.81 10.78 -11.67
N LEU A 129 31.63 10.81 -10.61
CA LEU A 129 33.07 11.14 -10.72
C LEU A 129 33.88 10.00 -11.34
N ILE A 130 33.44 8.75 -11.20
CA ILE A 130 34.11 7.57 -11.78
C ILE A 130 33.73 7.40 -13.27
N GLY A 131 32.60 7.94 -13.69
CA GLY A 131 32.04 7.82 -15.04
C GLY A 131 31.00 6.71 -15.13
N TRP A 132 29.79 7.07 -15.59
CA TRP A 132 28.66 6.17 -15.73
C TRP A 132 28.83 5.08 -16.79
N ASP A 133 29.71 5.35 -17.78
CA ASP A 133 29.98 4.46 -18.92
C ASP A 133 31.02 3.39 -18.62
N THR A 134 31.67 3.45 -17.45
CA THR A 134 32.63 2.43 -17.03
C THR A 134 31.90 1.21 -16.42
N ALA A 135 32.47 0.02 -16.64
CA ALA A 135 31.94 -1.22 -16.05
C ALA A 135 31.84 -1.13 -14.51
N LEU A 136 32.81 -0.45 -13.88
CA LEU A 136 32.77 -0.17 -12.43
C LEU A 136 31.61 0.75 -12.04
N GLY A 137 31.37 1.82 -12.79
CA GLY A 137 30.25 2.73 -12.53
C GLY A 137 28.90 2.03 -12.62
N GLN A 138 28.72 1.15 -13.60
CA GLN A 138 27.49 0.35 -13.76
C GLN A 138 27.29 -0.64 -12.61
N LEU A 139 28.33 -1.36 -12.19
CA LEU A 139 28.27 -2.28 -11.06
C LEU A 139 27.91 -1.57 -9.75
N VAL A 140 28.58 -0.45 -9.45
CA VAL A 140 28.29 0.33 -8.25
C VAL A 140 26.87 0.86 -8.28
N ASN A 141 26.39 1.37 -9.42
CA ASN A 141 25.01 1.83 -9.58
C ASN A 141 23.99 0.69 -9.32
N GLN A 142 24.26 -0.50 -9.84
CA GLN A 142 23.37 -1.65 -9.62
C GLN A 142 23.32 -2.06 -8.14
N ILE A 143 24.48 -2.06 -7.46
CA ILE A 143 24.57 -2.36 -6.03
C ILE A 143 23.81 -1.30 -5.22
N VAL A 144 24.05 -0.02 -5.44
CA VAL A 144 23.40 1.09 -4.72
C VAL A 144 21.89 1.06 -4.87
N ARG A 145 21.38 0.75 -6.07
CA ARG A 145 19.93 0.59 -6.30
C ARG A 145 19.35 -0.67 -5.65
N GLY A 146 20.13 -1.74 -5.57
CA GLY A 146 19.68 -3.03 -5.05
C GLY A 146 19.61 -3.09 -3.51
N ILE A 147 20.43 -2.31 -2.80
CA ILE A 147 20.53 -2.36 -1.33
C ILE A 147 19.17 -2.22 -0.62
N PRO A 148 18.32 -1.22 -0.90
CA PRO A 148 17.04 -1.08 -0.20
C PRO A 148 16.12 -2.28 -0.41
N GLY A 149 16.08 -2.80 -1.65
CA GLY A 149 15.27 -3.98 -1.98
C GLY A 149 15.77 -5.24 -1.27
N LEU A 150 17.09 -5.43 -1.19
CA LEU A 150 17.69 -6.56 -0.47
C LEU A 150 17.40 -6.50 1.02
N VAL A 151 17.54 -5.34 1.66
CA VAL A 151 17.26 -5.18 3.10
C VAL A 151 15.80 -5.47 3.39
N VAL A 152 14.88 -4.90 2.63
CA VAL A 152 13.44 -5.14 2.79
C VAL A 152 13.11 -6.61 2.51
N GLY A 153 13.68 -7.21 1.46
CA GLY A 153 13.48 -8.63 1.14
C GLY A 153 13.94 -9.56 2.25
N LEU A 154 15.13 -9.32 2.82
CA LEU A 154 15.64 -10.10 3.95
C LEU A 154 14.75 -9.98 5.20
N VAL A 155 14.21 -8.80 5.48
CA VAL A 155 13.27 -8.61 6.57
C VAL A 155 11.99 -9.40 6.35
N PHE A 156 11.42 -9.38 5.14
CA PHE A 156 10.23 -10.16 4.82
C PHE A 156 10.47 -11.68 4.91
N ILE A 157 11.64 -12.14 4.43
CA ILE A 157 12.02 -13.56 4.56
C ILE A 157 12.17 -13.93 6.03
N GLY A 158 12.86 -13.10 6.82
CA GLY A 158 13.03 -13.30 8.26
C GLY A 158 11.70 -13.35 9.02
N LEU A 159 10.79 -12.42 8.71
CA LEU A 159 9.44 -12.41 9.26
C LEU A 159 8.63 -13.64 8.84
N GLY A 160 8.73 -14.05 7.57
CA GLY A 160 8.06 -15.26 7.08
C GLY A 160 8.55 -16.53 7.79
N LEU A 161 9.86 -16.71 7.90
CA LEU A 161 10.47 -17.85 8.60
C LEU A 161 10.11 -17.84 10.10
N TRP A 162 10.06 -16.66 10.71
CA TRP A 162 9.67 -16.53 12.12
C TRP A 162 8.19 -16.90 12.34
N LEU A 163 7.29 -16.49 11.42
CA LEU A 163 5.87 -16.86 11.46
C LEU A 163 5.67 -18.38 11.32
N ILE A 164 6.45 -19.03 10.45
CA ILE A 164 6.39 -20.48 10.27
C ILE A 164 6.90 -21.23 11.51
N LYS A 165 7.91 -20.69 12.21
CA LYS A 165 8.54 -21.33 13.35
C LYS A 165 7.83 -21.07 14.68
N GLY A 166 6.93 -20.10 14.73
CA GLY A 166 6.18 -19.68 15.93
C GLY A 166 4.72 -20.12 15.97
N GLY A 167 4.28 -21.05 15.06
CA GLY A 167 2.98 -21.69 15.08
C GLY A 167 3.04 -23.06 15.77
#